data_7ea269c2209a5477ae7ab29b4872cb15
#
_entry.id   7ea269c2209a5477ae7ab29b4872cb15
#
_cell.length_a   1.000
_cell.length_b   1.000
_cell.length_c   1.000
_cell.angle_alpha   90.00
_cell.angle_beta   90.00
_cell.angle_gamma   90.00
#
_symmetry.space_group_name_H-M   'P 1'
#
loop_
_entity.id
_entity.type
_entity.pdbx_description
1 polymer ?
#
loop_
_entity_poly.entity_id
_entity_poly.type
_entity_poly.pdbx_seq_one_letter_code
_entity_poly.pdbx_strand_id
1 'polypeptide(L)'
;MSETRRPSLADQVYDQLLVKILEEEYPVHSRLPAEDVLAQSFGVSRPIVRAALSRLRDDGIVQSRRGSGSYVLRRPDRQLISFVPLESISDVQRCYEFRIDVEGAAAAWAAERRDDDDLAAMEEAYRVMERAYQENELAVDADQRLHLAVARASKNPFFSSVLESLGEQIAFGVKLSRSLTLLDTPTRQELVLAEH
;
A
#
# COMPACT_ATOMS: atom_id res chain seq x y z
N MET A 1 24.09 -19.57 1.96
CA MET A 1 23.11 -20.13 1.02
C MET A 1 21.88 -20.50 1.84
N SER A 2 20.86 -19.67 1.81
CA SER A 2 19.62 -19.89 2.60
C SER A 2 18.75 -20.84 1.79
N GLU A 3 18.52 -22.06 2.28
CA GLU A 3 17.55 -22.98 1.68
C GLU A 3 16.17 -22.34 1.71
N THR A 4 15.63 -22.03 0.55
CA THR A 4 14.23 -21.64 0.36
C THR A 4 13.35 -22.84 0.74
N ARG A 5 12.90 -22.86 2.00
CA ARG A 5 11.98 -23.87 2.55
C ARG A 5 10.71 -23.85 1.68
N ARG A 6 10.39 -24.94 1.01
CA ARG A 6 9.12 -25.08 0.27
C ARG A 6 7.96 -24.76 1.22
N PRO A 7 6.98 -23.93 0.80
CA PRO A 7 5.83 -23.60 1.64
C PRO A 7 5.07 -24.89 2.02
N SER A 8 4.72 -25.02 3.28
CA SER A 8 3.92 -26.14 3.76
C SER A 8 2.51 -26.10 3.16
N LEU A 9 1.78 -27.22 3.17
CA LEU A 9 0.37 -27.23 2.75
C LEU A 9 -0.49 -26.27 3.57
N ALA A 10 -0.16 -26.05 4.85
CA ALA A 10 -0.85 -25.08 5.69
C ALA A 10 -0.57 -23.63 5.25
N ASP A 11 0.65 -23.32 4.79
CA ASP A 11 1.00 -22.02 4.21
C ASP A 11 0.21 -21.79 2.92
N GLN A 12 0.13 -22.79 2.05
CA GLN A 12 -0.62 -22.68 0.79
C GLN A 12 -2.12 -22.44 1.03
N VAL A 13 -2.72 -23.14 2.01
CA VAL A 13 -4.13 -22.92 2.39
C VAL A 13 -4.33 -21.55 3.02
N TYR A 14 -3.39 -21.08 3.85
CA TYR A 14 -3.40 -19.74 4.40
C TYR A 14 -3.40 -18.68 3.29
N ASP A 15 -2.47 -18.77 2.32
CA ASP A 15 -2.34 -17.83 1.20
C ASP A 15 -3.60 -17.82 0.32
N GLN A 16 -4.16 -18.98 0.01
CA GLN A 16 -5.40 -19.08 -0.78
C GLN A 16 -6.62 -18.49 -0.06
N LEU A 17 -6.76 -18.71 1.24
CA LEU A 17 -7.81 -18.08 2.04
C LEU A 17 -7.64 -16.57 2.11
N LEU A 18 -6.39 -16.10 2.25
CA LEU A 18 -6.05 -14.68 2.25
C LEU A 18 -6.45 -14.00 0.95
N VAL A 19 -6.12 -14.61 -0.20
CA VAL A 19 -6.52 -14.12 -1.53
C VAL A 19 -8.05 -14.02 -1.64
N LYS A 20 -8.78 -15.06 -1.24
CA LYS A 20 -10.26 -15.07 -1.27
C LYS A 20 -10.89 -13.98 -0.39
N ILE A 21 -10.27 -13.64 0.74
CA ILE A 21 -10.69 -12.52 1.60
C ILE A 21 -10.35 -11.17 0.93
N LEU A 22 -9.18 -11.06 0.30
CA LEU A 22 -8.78 -9.86 -0.44
C LEU A 22 -9.66 -9.58 -1.65
N GLU A 23 -10.10 -10.64 -2.35
CA GLU A 23 -11.00 -10.57 -3.52
C GLU A 23 -12.49 -10.47 -3.13
N GLU A 24 -12.79 -10.36 -1.83
CA GLU A 24 -14.16 -10.27 -1.29
C GLU A 24 -15.05 -11.49 -1.56
N GLU A 25 -14.49 -12.62 -1.95
CA GLU A 25 -15.23 -13.88 -1.97
C GLU A 25 -15.73 -14.22 -0.54
N TYR A 26 -14.94 -13.86 0.48
CA TYR A 26 -15.34 -13.87 1.89
C TYR A 26 -15.28 -12.43 2.44
N PRO A 27 -16.38 -11.66 2.40
CA PRO A 27 -16.41 -10.28 2.88
C PRO A 27 -16.17 -10.16 4.38
N VAL A 28 -15.77 -8.97 4.82
CA VAL A 28 -15.64 -8.66 6.26
C VAL A 28 -16.98 -8.93 6.98
N HIS A 29 -16.90 -9.56 8.15
CA HIS A 29 -18.00 -10.04 8.97
C HIS A 29 -18.76 -11.27 8.42
N SER A 30 -18.42 -11.78 7.23
CA SER A 30 -18.98 -13.01 6.72
C SER A 30 -18.42 -14.24 7.47
N ARG A 31 -19.20 -15.32 7.47
CA ARG A 31 -18.80 -16.61 8.00
C ARG A 31 -18.00 -17.38 6.95
N LEU A 32 -16.82 -17.87 7.32
CA LEU A 32 -16.09 -18.83 6.49
C LEU A 32 -16.79 -20.19 6.45
N PRO A 33 -16.63 -20.95 5.35
CA PRO A 33 -17.09 -22.33 5.28
C PRO A 33 -16.52 -23.18 6.44
N ALA A 34 -17.21 -24.24 6.79
CA ALA A 34 -16.76 -25.17 7.84
C ALA A 34 -15.42 -25.83 7.47
N GLU A 35 -14.64 -26.25 8.48
CA GLU A 35 -13.30 -26.85 8.27
C GLU A 35 -13.32 -28.07 7.33
N ASP A 36 -14.38 -28.83 7.34
CA ASP A 36 -14.56 -30.00 6.45
C ASP A 36 -14.81 -29.58 5.00
N VAL A 37 -15.62 -28.54 4.78
CA VAL A 37 -15.88 -27.97 3.46
C VAL A 37 -14.59 -27.36 2.89
N LEU A 38 -13.85 -26.60 3.69
CA LEU A 38 -12.55 -26.04 3.27
C LEU A 38 -11.53 -27.14 2.98
N ALA A 39 -11.47 -28.19 3.81
CA ALA A 39 -10.59 -29.33 3.59
C ALA A 39 -10.87 -30.03 2.24
N GLN A 40 -12.14 -30.19 1.91
CA GLN A 40 -12.56 -30.76 0.63
C GLN A 40 -12.22 -29.83 -0.53
N SER A 41 -12.49 -28.52 -0.42
CA SER A 41 -12.26 -27.54 -1.50
C SER A 41 -10.77 -27.36 -1.83
N PHE A 42 -9.90 -27.42 -0.81
CA PHE A 42 -8.45 -27.31 -0.99
C PHE A 42 -7.72 -28.65 -1.19
N GLY A 43 -8.43 -29.77 -1.13
CA GLY A 43 -7.83 -31.12 -1.29
C GLY A 43 -6.84 -31.47 -0.17
N VAL A 44 -7.06 -30.98 1.06
CA VAL A 44 -6.16 -31.19 2.21
C VAL A 44 -6.91 -31.79 3.41
N SER A 45 -6.17 -32.21 4.42
CA SER A 45 -6.79 -32.73 5.67
C SER A 45 -7.27 -31.58 6.56
N ARG A 46 -8.28 -31.82 7.40
CA ARG A 46 -8.82 -30.88 8.39
C ARG A 46 -7.76 -30.29 9.35
N PRO A 47 -6.76 -31.04 9.84
CA PRO A 47 -5.67 -30.47 10.63
C PRO A 47 -4.87 -29.37 9.90
N ILE A 48 -4.67 -29.50 8.57
CA ILE A 48 -3.99 -28.50 7.75
C ILE A 48 -4.82 -27.21 7.66
N VAL A 49 -6.14 -27.34 7.39
CA VAL A 49 -7.06 -26.20 7.40
C VAL A 49 -7.08 -25.51 8.76
N ARG A 50 -7.10 -26.30 9.85
CA ARG A 50 -7.08 -25.76 11.21
C ARG A 50 -5.81 -24.98 11.52
N ALA A 51 -4.65 -25.46 11.04
CA ALA A 51 -3.38 -24.75 11.18
C ALA A 51 -3.40 -23.42 10.41
N ALA A 52 -3.90 -23.41 9.17
CA ALA A 52 -4.07 -22.18 8.38
C ALA A 52 -5.02 -21.18 9.05
N LEU A 53 -6.19 -21.64 9.51
CA LEU A 53 -7.15 -20.80 10.24
C LEU A 53 -6.59 -20.29 11.58
N SER A 54 -5.72 -21.06 12.24
CA SER A 54 -5.03 -20.58 13.45
C SER A 54 -4.16 -19.38 13.15
N ARG A 55 -3.35 -19.44 12.10
CA ARG A 55 -2.51 -18.34 11.68
C ARG A 55 -3.32 -17.10 11.28
N LEU A 56 -4.40 -17.27 10.51
CA LEU A 56 -5.31 -16.16 10.19
C LEU A 56 -5.91 -15.51 11.45
N ARG A 57 -6.11 -16.29 12.54
CA ARG A 57 -6.54 -15.74 13.84
C ARG A 57 -5.41 -14.99 14.55
N ASP A 58 -4.21 -15.56 14.54
CA ASP A 58 -3.02 -14.92 15.14
C ASP A 58 -2.71 -13.59 14.46
N ASP A 59 -2.93 -13.50 13.13
CA ASP A 59 -2.82 -12.27 12.33
C ASP A 59 -4.03 -11.32 12.47
N GLY A 60 -5.06 -11.70 13.25
CA GLY A 60 -6.24 -10.89 13.49
C GLY A 60 -7.14 -10.69 12.27
N ILE A 61 -7.03 -11.56 11.25
CA ILE A 61 -7.83 -11.52 10.02
C ILE A 61 -9.15 -12.27 10.21
N VAL A 62 -9.13 -13.35 10.98
CA VAL A 62 -10.26 -14.20 11.27
C VAL A 62 -10.46 -14.32 12.77
N GLN A 63 -11.72 -14.45 13.19
CA GLN A 63 -12.09 -14.66 14.59
C GLN A 63 -12.95 -15.92 14.70
N SER A 64 -12.69 -16.76 15.71
CA SER A 64 -13.56 -17.90 16.04
C SER A 64 -14.67 -17.48 17.01
N ARG A 65 -15.90 -17.89 16.71
CA ARG A 65 -17.05 -17.77 17.63
C ARG A 65 -17.46 -19.17 18.08
N ARG A 66 -17.41 -19.38 19.40
CA ARG A 66 -17.70 -20.70 20.00
C ARG A 66 -19.03 -21.25 19.51
N GLY A 67 -19.04 -22.45 18.97
CA GLY A 67 -20.23 -23.12 18.41
C GLY A 67 -20.76 -22.56 17.09
N SER A 68 -20.20 -21.43 16.58
CA SER A 68 -20.71 -20.76 15.40
C SER A 68 -19.74 -20.79 14.20
N GLY A 69 -18.45 -21.10 14.41
CA GLY A 69 -17.44 -21.19 13.35
C GLY A 69 -16.47 -20.01 13.30
N SER A 70 -15.83 -19.83 12.16
CA SER A 70 -14.85 -18.75 11.91
C SER A 70 -15.47 -17.65 11.06
N TYR A 71 -15.16 -16.39 11.38
CA TYR A 71 -15.68 -15.20 10.72
C TYR A 71 -14.53 -14.31 10.30
N VAL A 72 -14.63 -13.65 9.14
CA VAL A 72 -13.68 -12.63 8.72
C VAL A 72 -13.84 -11.42 9.63
N LEU A 73 -12.77 -11.04 10.33
CA LEU A 73 -12.76 -9.91 11.25
C LEU A 73 -12.39 -8.60 10.52
N ARG A 74 -11.36 -8.67 9.70
CA ARG A 74 -10.91 -7.55 8.88
C ARG A 74 -10.33 -8.06 7.57
N ARG A 75 -10.37 -7.23 6.55
CA ARG A 75 -9.60 -7.43 5.33
C ARG A 75 -8.15 -7.05 5.63
N PRO A 76 -7.17 -7.89 5.27
CA PRO A 76 -5.78 -7.43 5.32
C PRO A 76 -5.64 -6.20 4.45
N ASP A 77 -4.96 -5.19 4.97
CA ASP A 77 -4.54 -4.09 4.12
C ASP A 77 -3.65 -4.65 3.00
N ARG A 78 -3.87 -4.23 1.77
CA ARG A 78 -2.99 -4.54 0.64
C ARG A 78 -1.59 -3.94 0.80
N GLN A 79 -1.29 -3.35 1.95
CA GLN A 79 0.04 -2.86 2.26
C GLN A 79 0.99 -4.06 2.35
N LEU A 80 1.53 -4.44 1.19
CA LEU A 80 2.54 -5.50 1.05
C LEU A 80 3.84 -5.15 1.80
N ILE A 81 4.01 -3.88 2.15
CA ILE A 81 5.16 -3.33 2.85
C ILE A 81 4.64 -2.51 4.03
N SER A 82 5.03 -2.88 5.25
CA SER A 82 4.82 -2.05 6.44
C SER A 82 6.09 -1.24 6.69
N PHE A 83 5.99 0.07 6.54
CA PHE A 83 7.09 0.97 6.86
C PHE A 83 7.16 1.29 8.35
N VAL A 84 8.36 1.64 8.81
CA VAL A 84 8.61 2.05 10.20
C VAL A 84 7.79 3.32 10.48
N PRO A 85 7.08 3.41 11.63
CA PRO A 85 6.40 4.65 12.02
C PRO A 85 7.38 5.81 12.10
N LEU A 86 6.95 7.01 11.70
CA LEU A 86 7.75 8.22 11.83
C LEU A 86 7.56 8.79 13.25
N GLU A 87 8.55 8.61 14.10
CA GLU A 87 8.50 9.06 15.50
C GLU A 87 9.36 10.32 15.74
N SER A 88 10.22 10.69 14.78
CA SER A 88 11.14 11.82 14.89
C SER A 88 11.33 12.55 13.58
N ILE A 89 11.84 13.80 13.63
CA ILE A 89 12.24 14.59 12.46
C ILE A 89 13.29 13.82 11.63
N SER A 90 14.19 13.11 12.31
CA SER A 90 15.20 12.27 11.65
C SER A 90 14.60 11.13 10.85
N ASP A 91 13.46 10.56 11.29
CA ASP A 91 12.75 9.51 10.53
C ASP A 91 12.06 10.10 9.31
N VAL A 92 11.51 11.31 9.45
CA VAL A 92 10.96 12.05 8.30
C VAL A 92 12.06 12.29 7.25
N GLN A 93 13.26 12.76 7.66
CA GLN A 93 14.37 12.97 6.73
C GLN A 93 14.76 11.68 6.00
N ARG A 94 14.91 10.57 6.72
CA ARG A 94 15.24 9.26 6.12
C ARG A 94 14.14 8.76 5.17
N CYS A 95 12.88 9.02 5.50
CA CYS A 95 11.76 8.70 4.62
C CYS A 95 11.85 9.48 3.31
N TYR A 96 12.18 10.76 3.37
CA TYR A 96 12.37 11.59 2.17
C TYR A 96 13.62 11.18 1.36
N GLU A 97 14.73 10.84 2.00
CA GLU A 97 15.92 10.28 1.30
C GLU A 97 15.54 9.02 0.52
N PHE A 98 14.84 8.08 1.14
CA PHE A 98 14.34 6.88 0.47
C PHE A 98 13.35 7.18 -0.65
N ARG A 99 12.46 8.15 -0.45
CA ARG A 99 11.50 8.61 -1.46
C ARG A 99 12.20 9.14 -2.70
N ILE A 100 13.22 9.99 -2.53
CA ILE A 100 14.02 10.57 -3.63
C ILE A 100 14.63 9.46 -4.50
N ASP A 101 15.22 8.44 -3.89
CA ASP A 101 15.81 7.32 -4.62
C ASP A 101 14.76 6.51 -5.40
N VAL A 102 13.62 6.20 -4.76
CA VAL A 102 12.55 5.40 -5.39
C VAL A 102 11.87 6.17 -6.51
N GLU A 103 11.55 7.45 -6.30
CA GLU A 103 10.87 8.29 -7.29
C GLU A 103 11.80 8.64 -8.45
N GLY A 104 13.06 8.93 -8.18
CA GLY A 104 14.07 9.16 -9.21
C GLY A 104 14.26 7.94 -10.12
N ALA A 105 14.33 6.74 -9.54
CA ALA A 105 14.40 5.51 -10.30
C ALA A 105 13.11 5.26 -11.11
N ALA A 106 11.94 5.50 -10.51
CA ALA A 106 10.65 5.38 -11.21
C ALA A 106 10.54 6.33 -12.40
N ALA A 107 10.95 7.60 -12.22
CA ALA A 107 10.95 8.63 -13.27
C ALA A 107 11.88 8.26 -14.43
N ALA A 108 13.08 7.75 -14.14
CA ALA A 108 14.01 7.28 -15.17
C ALA A 108 13.39 6.17 -16.03
N TRP A 109 12.75 5.17 -15.41
CA TRP A 109 12.05 4.12 -16.14
C TRP A 109 10.79 4.62 -16.87
N ALA A 110 10.07 5.57 -16.29
CA ALA A 110 8.92 6.20 -16.94
C ALA A 110 9.34 6.95 -18.21
N ALA A 111 10.45 7.64 -18.19
CA ALA A 111 10.99 8.34 -19.37
C ALA A 111 11.21 7.37 -20.56
N GLU A 112 11.60 6.13 -20.30
CA GLU A 112 11.86 5.12 -21.33
C GLU A 112 10.62 4.33 -21.76
N ARG A 113 9.61 4.15 -20.86
CA ARG A 113 8.56 3.14 -21.02
C ARG A 113 7.15 3.71 -21.14
N ARG A 114 6.96 5.00 -20.81
CA ARG A 114 5.65 5.64 -20.86
C ARG A 114 5.05 5.59 -22.26
N ASP A 115 3.76 5.47 -22.33
CA ASP A 115 2.95 5.70 -23.53
C ASP A 115 2.18 7.05 -23.44
N ASP A 116 1.38 7.33 -24.46
CA ASP A 116 0.60 8.59 -24.53
C ASP A 116 -0.49 8.66 -23.44
N ASP A 117 -1.05 7.53 -23.03
CA ASP A 117 -2.04 7.47 -21.93
C ASP A 117 -1.40 7.80 -20.58
N ASP A 118 -0.19 7.31 -20.34
CA ASP A 118 0.56 7.68 -19.13
C ASP A 118 0.89 9.18 -19.11
N LEU A 119 1.30 9.74 -20.25
CA LEU A 119 1.59 11.16 -20.35
C LEU A 119 0.36 12.02 -20.06
N ALA A 120 -0.78 11.66 -20.63
CA ALA A 120 -2.06 12.31 -20.33
C ALA A 120 -2.45 12.23 -18.85
N ALA A 121 -2.21 11.07 -18.23
CA ALA A 121 -2.47 10.88 -16.80
C ALA A 121 -1.55 11.74 -15.91
N MET A 122 -0.27 11.85 -16.25
CA MET A 122 0.69 12.73 -15.56
C MET A 122 0.32 14.21 -15.71
N GLU A 123 -0.04 14.65 -16.92
CA GLU A 123 -0.47 16.02 -17.18
C GLU A 123 -1.75 16.39 -16.40
N GLU A 124 -2.71 15.49 -16.31
CA GLU A 124 -3.91 15.75 -15.53
C GLU A 124 -3.62 15.79 -14.02
N ALA A 125 -2.77 14.89 -13.52
CA ALA A 125 -2.34 14.92 -12.13
C ALA A 125 -1.60 16.23 -11.79
N TYR A 126 -0.73 16.70 -12.68
CA TYR A 126 -0.03 17.99 -12.54
C TYR A 126 -1.01 19.18 -12.51
N ARG A 127 -2.00 19.22 -13.43
CA ARG A 127 -3.03 20.28 -13.43
C ARG A 127 -3.88 20.29 -12.14
N VAL A 128 -4.18 19.13 -11.59
CA VAL A 128 -4.89 19.02 -10.29
C VAL A 128 -4.02 19.59 -9.17
N MET A 129 -2.75 19.23 -9.14
CA MET A 129 -1.80 19.75 -8.16
C MET A 129 -1.64 21.26 -8.27
N GLU A 130 -1.43 21.80 -9.47
CA GLU A 130 -1.31 23.23 -9.73
C GLU A 130 -2.54 24.01 -9.24
N ARG A 131 -3.75 23.54 -9.52
CA ARG A 131 -5.00 24.15 -9.03
C ARG A 131 -5.07 24.15 -7.51
N ALA A 132 -4.77 23.02 -6.86
CA ALA A 132 -4.78 22.93 -5.41
C ALA A 132 -3.79 23.92 -4.74
N TYR A 133 -2.63 24.13 -5.37
CA TYR A 133 -1.68 25.17 -4.90
C TYR A 133 -2.21 26.58 -5.08
N GLN A 134 -2.85 26.89 -6.23
CA GLN A 134 -3.45 28.21 -6.47
C GLN A 134 -4.58 28.53 -5.49
N GLU A 135 -5.35 27.52 -5.06
CA GLU A 135 -6.42 27.62 -4.09
C GLU A 135 -5.93 27.60 -2.62
N ASN A 136 -4.63 27.57 -2.43
CA ASN A 136 -3.99 27.55 -1.11
C ASN A 136 -4.36 26.30 -0.27
N GLU A 137 -4.73 25.22 -0.94
CA GLU A 137 -5.03 23.93 -0.30
C GLU A 137 -3.74 23.15 0.05
N LEU A 138 -3.88 22.21 0.98
CA LEU A 138 -2.78 21.36 1.43
C LEU A 138 -2.35 20.32 0.38
N ALA A 139 -2.60 20.44 -0.85
CA ALA A 139 -2.26 19.67 -2.06
C ALA A 139 -1.53 18.29 -1.86
N VAL A 140 -1.54 17.72 -0.62
CA VAL A 140 -0.82 16.47 -0.29
C VAL A 140 -1.30 15.31 -1.15
N ASP A 141 -2.63 15.21 -1.32
CA ASP A 141 -3.23 14.15 -2.11
C ASP A 141 -2.98 14.36 -3.62
N ALA A 142 -2.90 15.62 -4.06
CA ALA A 142 -2.62 15.96 -5.44
C ALA A 142 -1.15 15.69 -5.79
N ASP A 143 -0.23 16.06 -4.91
CA ASP A 143 1.21 15.73 -4.98
C ASP A 143 1.41 14.21 -5.08
N GLN A 144 0.80 13.45 -4.17
CA GLN A 144 0.89 11.99 -4.20
C GLN A 144 0.35 11.38 -5.50
N ARG A 145 -0.74 11.92 -6.06
CA ARG A 145 -1.30 11.46 -7.33
C ARG A 145 -0.32 11.63 -8.49
N LEU A 146 0.41 12.76 -8.55
CA LEU A 146 1.42 13.00 -9.58
C LEU A 146 2.56 11.98 -9.47
N HIS A 147 3.13 11.79 -8.29
CA HIS A 147 4.20 10.81 -8.07
C HIS A 147 3.76 9.37 -8.39
N LEU A 148 2.51 9.01 -8.07
CA LEU A 148 1.95 7.71 -8.45
C LEU A 148 1.72 7.59 -9.96
N ALA A 149 1.34 8.65 -10.66
CA ALA A 149 1.21 8.63 -12.12
C ALA A 149 2.57 8.36 -12.78
N VAL A 150 3.64 9.05 -12.33
CA VAL A 150 5.02 8.80 -12.78
C VAL A 150 5.45 7.37 -12.48
N ALA A 151 5.19 6.87 -11.26
CA ALA A 151 5.56 5.51 -10.88
C ALA A 151 4.85 4.44 -11.73
N ARG A 152 3.59 4.64 -12.07
CA ARG A 152 2.82 3.74 -12.96
C ARG A 152 3.35 3.78 -14.40
N ALA A 153 3.74 4.95 -14.88
CA ALA A 153 4.35 5.14 -16.20
C ALA A 153 5.68 4.39 -16.35
N SER A 154 6.37 4.06 -15.25
CA SER A 154 7.55 3.19 -15.25
C SER A 154 7.27 1.77 -15.77
N LYS A 155 5.99 1.37 -15.87
CA LYS A 155 5.49 0.01 -16.21
C LYS A 155 6.03 -1.08 -15.27
N ASN A 156 6.53 -0.68 -14.09
CA ASN A 156 6.96 -1.59 -13.03
C ASN A 156 6.07 -1.39 -11.79
N PRO A 157 5.15 -2.32 -11.49
CA PRO A 157 4.17 -2.17 -10.43
C PRO A 157 4.77 -2.07 -9.02
N PHE A 158 6.03 -2.47 -8.84
CA PHE A 158 6.69 -2.36 -7.54
C PHE A 158 6.92 -0.91 -7.12
N PHE A 159 7.19 0.01 -8.06
CA PHE A 159 7.35 1.43 -7.72
C PHE A 159 6.03 2.03 -7.21
N SER A 160 4.93 1.82 -7.90
CA SER A 160 3.63 2.32 -7.44
C SER A 160 3.20 1.70 -6.12
N SER A 161 3.42 0.38 -5.92
CA SER A 161 3.09 -0.31 -4.66
C SER A 161 3.90 0.23 -3.47
N VAL A 162 5.18 0.53 -3.67
CA VAL A 162 6.02 1.14 -2.62
C VAL A 162 5.51 2.54 -2.27
N LEU A 163 5.25 3.40 -3.27
CA LEU A 163 4.78 4.76 -3.03
C LEU A 163 3.36 4.80 -2.43
N GLU A 164 2.45 3.91 -2.85
CA GLU A 164 1.14 3.74 -2.22
C GLU A 164 1.28 3.37 -0.73
N SER A 165 2.20 2.45 -0.40
CA SER A 165 2.45 2.03 0.98
C SER A 165 3.11 3.12 1.84
N LEU A 166 3.85 4.05 1.22
CA LEU A 166 4.45 5.21 1.90
C LEU A 166 3.47 6.38 2.09
N GLY A 167 2.29 6.34 1.51
CA GLY A 167 1.37 7.49 1.45
C GLY A 167 1.05 8.12 2.81
N GLU A 168 0.79 7.31 3.83
CA GLU A 168 0.50 7.80 5.18
C GLU A 168 1.72 8.50 5.82
N GLN A 169 2.93 7.94 5.64
CA GLN A 169 4.17 8.49 6.15
C GLN A 169 4.49 9.83 5.47
N ILE A 170 4.30 9.90 4.15
CA ILE A 170 4.49 11.11 3.37
C ILE A 170 3.50 12.20 3.82
N ALA A 171 2.22 11.87 3.96
CA ALA A 171 1.20 12.80 4.42
C ALA A 171 1.52 13.36 5.83
N PHE A 172 2.00 12.50 6.74
CA PHE A 172 2.45 12.92 8.06
C PHE A 172 3.66 13.87 7.96
N GLY A 173 4.69 13.50 7.20
CA GLY A 173 5.90 14.30 6.99
C GLY A 173 5.60 15.68 6.41
N VAL A 174 4.73 15.77 5.41
CA VAL A 174 4.29 17.04 4.81
C VAL A 174 3.56 17.91 5.84
N LYS A 175 2.62 17.34 6.61
CA LYS A 175 1.90 18.08 7.67
C LYS A 175 2.87 18.61 8.72
N LEU A 176 3.82 17.78 9.17
CA LEU A 176 4.83 18.18 10.16
C LEU A 176 5.74 19.28 9.62
N SER A 177 6.28 19.12 8.42
CA SER A 177 7.13 20.13 7.76
C SER A 177 6.41 21.48 7.64
N ARG A 178 5.13 21.48 7.27
CA ARG A 178 4.32 22.70 7.17
C ARG A 178 4.05 23.36 8.52
N SER A 179 3.82 22.57 9.58
CA SER A 179 3.62 23.12 10.93
C SER A 179 4.88 23.78 11.51
N LEU A 180 6.06 23.34 11.07
CA LEU A 180 7.35 23.82 11.53
C LEU A 180 7.93 24.96 10.67
N THR A 181 7.41 25.16 9.46
CA THR A 181 7.96 26.15 8.51
C THR A 181 7.21 27.47 8.63
N LEU A 182 7.93 28.51 9.07
CA LEU A 182 7.48 29.90 9.15
C LEU A 182 7.65 30.67 7.80
N LEU A 183 7.90 29.96 6.69
CA LEU A 183 8.11 30.56 5.38
C LEU A 183 6.80 31.11 4.82
N ASP A 184 6.88 32.28 4.18
CA ASP A 184 5.77 32.94 3.51
C ASP A 184 5.18 32.05 2.41
N THR A 185 3.88 31.92 2.42
CA THR A 185 3.12 30.98 1.57
C THR A 185 3.40 31.13 0.07
N PRO A 186 3.49 32.34 -0.53
CA PRO A 186 3.72 32.50 -1.96
C PRO A 186 5.08 31.97 -2.44
N THR A 187 6.17 32.29 -1.74
CA THR A 187 7.52 31.85 -2.10
C THR A 187 7.66 30.32 -2.07
N ARG A 188 6.92 29.67 -1.17
CA ARG A 188 6.93 28.21 -1.06
C ARG A 188 6.18 27.54 -2.19
N GLN A 189 5.05 28.10 -2.62
CA GLN A 189 4.27 27.58 -3.74
C GLN A 189 5.08 27.59 -5.04
N GLU A 190 5.80 28.70 -5.31
CA GLU A 190 6.67 28.80 -6.47
C GLU A 190 7.82 27.78 -6.45
N LEU A 191 8.42 27.53 -5.28
CA LEU A 191 9.48 26.55 -5.12
C LEU A 191 8.98 25.12 -5.38
N VAL A 192 7.83 24.74 -4.81
CA VAL A 192 7.27 23.38 -4.99
C VAL A 192 6.87 23.13 -6.44
N LEU A 193 6.27 24.11 -7.11
CA LEU A 193 5.93 23.99 -8.55
C LEU A 193 7.16 23.90 -9.44
N ALA A 194 8.29 24.49 -9.04
CA ALA A 194 9.55 24.42 -9.78
C ALA A 194 10.29 23.07 -9.61
N GLU A 195 9.98 22.32 -8.55
CA GLU A 195 10.57 20.99 -8.29
C GLU A 195 9.88 19.87 -9.09
N HIS A 196 8.69 20.10 -9.65
CA HIS A 196 7.87 19.15 -10.39
C HIS A 196 7.83 19.48 -11.88
#